data_404e27ca8c8889ca73e34b04dab72443
#
_entry.id   404e27ca8c8889ca73e34b04dab72443
#
_cell.length_a   1.000
_cell.length_b   1.000
_cell.length_c   1.000
_cell.angle_alpha   90.00
_cell.angle_beta   90.00
_cell.angle_gamma   90.00
#
_symmetry.space_group_name_H-M   'P 1'
#
loop_
_entity.id
_entity.type
_entity.pdbx_description
1 polymer ?
#
loop_
_entity_poly.entity_id
_entity_poly.type
_entity_poly.pdbx_seq_one_letter_code
_entity_poly.pdbx_strand_id
1 'polypeptide(L)'
;MPLCLAVRQDPSMPLQFVYSKEDFVKGVRRSSGNSLGMASPPTKFDRTIQAGWTDRMNRGLFRYHLGDLQTRILPGLCGYVAQLNVQRGIERRKPQEILSIQQEFSAKQFNFNKINPEEIICEMVKDTEGVNEKGQLHQQCRMVVLVNVSPLEFGHCLFVPDPSRCFPQVLTRFAIQAGIESVLLSADAGFRVGFNSLGAFASVNHLHLHGYYLDHELKVESMAVKPLIPAEGFYCLLDFPGGFLFYTESEWVEKVARAICKVTDFLVECNIAHNLFLTRGCPPCDHMQKEEDRCSRKGVRIVLWPRVSCFGAKEESAFNVALCELAGHLPFKNKKDYELTTEKDVIDIIQRYLLPDAQFHTLEQQLISHLMDL
;
A
#
# COMPACT_ATOMS: atom_id res chain seq x y z
N MET A 1 43.14 19.12 -0.63
CA MET A 1 41.80 19.18 -0.07
C MET A 1 40.82 19.52 -1.20
N PRO A 2 39.96 18.62 -1.64
CA PRO A 2 38.93 18.98 -2.61
C PRO A 2 37.77 19.63 -1.88
N LEU A 3 37.43 20.84 -2.31
CA LEU A 3 36.23 21.55 -1.89
C LEU A 3 34.98 20.76 -2.32
N CYS A 4 34.25 20.28 -1.33
CA CYS A 4 32.92 19.73 -1.53
C CYS A 4 32.00 20.92 -1.88
N LEU A 5 31.75 21.14 -3.17
CA LEU A 5 30.73 22.07 -3.63
C LEU A 5 29.38 21.54 -3.20
N ALA A 6 28.85 22.04 -2.09
CA ALA A 6 27.45 21.85 -1.74
C ALA A 6 26.62 22.52 -2.84
N VAL A 7 26.03 21.71 -3.70
CA VAL A 7 25.01 22.16 -4.67
C VAL A 7 23.88 22.77 -3.84
N ARG A 8 23.73 24.09 -3.85
CA ARG A 8 22.58 24.79 -3.26
C ARG A 8 21.35 24.30 -4.04
N GLN A 9 20.52 23.48 -3.43
CA GLN A 9 19.21 23.16 -3.98
C GLN A 9 18.40 24.46 -4.11
N ASP A 10 17.79 24.66 -5.27
CA ASP A 10 16.84 25.74 -5.50
C ASP A 10 15.67 25.53 -4.51
N PRO A 11 15.33 26.52 -3.65
CA PRO A 11 14.26 26.40 -2.67
C PRO A 11 12.87 26.10 -3.28
N SER A 12 12.72 26.27 -4.59
CA SER A 12 11.48 26.03 -5.34
C SER A 12 11.32 24.57 -5.79
N MET A 13 12.39 23.75 -5.72
CA MET A 13 12.36 22.36 -6.18
C MET A 13 12.07 21.42 -5.02
N PRO A 14 11.21 20.39 -5.22
CA PRO A 14 10.98 19.36 -4.21
C PRO A 14 12.27 18.66 -3.80
N LEU A 15 12.36 18.25 -2.53
CA LEU A 15 13.46 17.43 -2.04
C LEU A 15 13.59 16.17 -2.88
N GLN A 16 14.76 15.94 -3.47
CA GLN A 16 15.04 14.67 -4.15
C GLN A 16 15.52 13.62 -3.15
N PHE A 17 14.82 12.50 -3.09
CA PHE A 17 15.21 11.30 -2.35
C PHE A 17 15.78 10.29 -3.35
N VAL A 18 17.10 10.30 -3.52
CA VAL A 18 17.80 9.34 -4.37
C VAL A 18 18.10 8.08 -3.54
N TYR A 19 17.83 6.89 -4.10
CA TYR A 19 18.05 5.58 -3.48
C TYR A 19 18.47 4.55 -4.51
N SER A 20 19.12 3.49 -4.01
CA SER A 20 19.55 2.34 -4.78
C SER A 20 19.15 1.04 -4.09
N LYS A 21 19.52 -0.12 -4.62
CA LYS A 21 19.29 -1.44 -3.98
C LYS A 21 20.07 -1.61 -2.67
N GLU A 22 21.18 -0.91 -2.51
CA GLU A 22 22.03 -0.93 -1.32
C GLU A 22 21.35 -0.31 -0.11
N ASP A 23 20.35 0.55 -0.34
CA ASP A 23 19.55 1.17 0.72
C ASP A 23 18.44 0.26 1.27
N PHE A 24 18.23 -0.93 0.66
CA PHE A 24 17.20 -1.85 1.10
C PHE A 24 17.55 -2.53 2.42
N VAL A 25 16.62 -2.51 3.36
CA VAL A 25 16.76 -3.17 4.65
C VAL A 25 16.51 -4.66 4.48
N LYS A 26 17.52 -5.49 4.83
CA LYS A 26 17.50 -6.95 4.64
C LYS A 26 16.49 -7.71 5.51
N GLY A 27 15.97 -7.09 6.55
CA GLY A 27 14.95 -7.65 7.41
C GLY A 27 14.61 -6.71 8.56
N VAL A 28 13.39 -6.78 9.02
CA VAL A 28 12.89 -5.96 10.13
C VAL A 28 12.36 -6.85 11.26
N ARG A 29 12.52 -6.40 12.50
CA ARG A 29 11.95 -7.08 13.68
C ARG A 29 10.91 -6.17 14.31
N ARG A 30 9.77 -6.71 14.72
CA ARG A 30 8.89 -6.01 15.64
C ARG A 30 9.44 -6.16 17.06
N SER A 31 9.42 -5.07 17.79
CA SER A 31 9.63 -5.11 19.23
C SER A 31 8.39 -5.75 19.86
N SER A 32 8.49 -7.00 20.27
CA SER A 32 7.49 -7.60 21.15
C SER A 32 7.63 -6.91 22.51
N GLY A 33 6.53 -6.38 23.05
CA GLY A 33 6.50 -5.52 24.26
C GLY A 33 7.17 -6.03 25.54
N ASN A 34 7.82 -7.20 25.50
CA ASN A 34 8.57 -7.80 26.63
C ASN A 34 10.03 -8.12 26.32
N SER A 35 10.55 -7.81 25.13
CA SER A 35 11.96 -8.00 24.83
C SER A 35 12.67 -6.65 24.72
N LEU A 36 13.76 -6.49 25.45
CA LEU A 36 14.75 -5.41 25.35
C LEU A 36 15.47 -5.36 23.98
N GLY A 37 14.84 -5.84 22.90
CA GLY A 37 15.33 -5.72 21.55
C GLY A 37 15.12 -4.28 21.10
N MET A 38 16.19 -3.49 21.02
CA MET A 38 16.14 -2.15 20.45
C MET A 38 15.56 -2.22 19.03
N ALA A 39 14.50 -1.46 18.78
CA ALA A 39 14.00 -1.24 17.44
C ALA A 39 15.14 -0.75 16.52
N SER A 40 15.18 -1.23 15.30
CA SER A 40 16.17 -0.74 14.34
C SER A 40 16.04 0.78 14.18
N PRO A 41 17.15 1.54 14.11
CA PRO A 41 17.05 2.98 13.92
C PRO A 41 16.34 3.28 12.58
N PRO A 42 15.52 4.34 12.50
CA PRO A 42 14.84 4.71 11.27
C PRO A 42 15.86 4.98 10.14
N THR A 43 15.54 4.51 8.94
CA THR A 43 16.36 4.73 7.74
C THR A 43 16.33 6.19 7.28
N LYS A 44 17.12 6.53 6.27
CA LYS A 44 16.98 7.83 5.58
C LYS A 44 15.57 8.01 5.01
N PHE A 45 14.98 6.94 4.46
CA PHE A 45 13.60 6.95 3.97
C PHE A 45 12.61 7.26 5.09
N ASP A 46 12.63 6.51 6.20
CA ASP A 46 11.73 6.72 7.33
C ASP A 46 11.84 8.14 7.88
N ARG A 47 13.07 8.64 8.09
CA ARG A 47 13.28 10.02 8.55
C ARG A 47 12.71 11.05 7.59
N THR A 48 12.88 10.85 6.27
CA THR A 48 12.36 11.79 5.26
C THR A 48 10.84 11.84 5.30
N ILE A 49 10.17 10.67 5.32
CA ILE A 49 8.71 10.59 5.32
C ILE A 49 8.14 11.14 6.63
N GLN A 50 8.62 10.65 7.78
CA GLN A 50 8.08 11.00 9.09
C GLN A 50 8.30 12.47 9.42
N ALA A 51 9.51 13.01 9.20
CA ALA A 51 9.80 14.41 9.42
C ALA A 51 9.04 15.31 8.45
N GLY A 52 8.99 14.95 7.16
CA GLY A 52 8.25 15.67 6.15
C GLY A 52 6.74 15.72 6.42
N TRP A 53 6.16 14.62 6.86
CA TRP A 53 4.74 14.54 7.23
C TRP A 53 4.45 15.40 8.48
N THR A 54 5.28 15.28 9.51
CA THR A 54 5.13 16.04 10.78
C THR A 54 5.27 17.55 10.54
N ASP A 55 6.22 17.99 9.70
CA ASP A 55 6.35 19.40 9.33
C ASP A 55 5.05 19.93 8.71
N ARG A 56 4.46 19.21 7.75
CA ARG A 56 3.21 19.63 7.09
C ARG A 56 2.02 19.63 8.05
N MET A 57 1.98 18.70 9.00
CA MET A 57 0.97 18.70 10.05
C MET A 57 1.07 19.94 10.93
N ASN A 58 2.27 20.29 11.38
CA ASN A 58 2.54 21.47 12.20
C ASN A 58 2.25 22.78 11.46
N ARG A 59 2.41 22.80 10.15
CA ARG A 59 2.11 23.96 9.29
C ARG A 59 0.62 24.05 8.91
N GLY A 60 -0.22 23.12 9.34
CA GLY A 60 -1.66 23.16 9.10
C GLY A 60 -2.07 22.87 7.65
N LEU A 61 -1.28 22.09 6.89
CA LEU A 61 -1.59 21.73 5.50
C LEU A 61 -2.64 20.59 5.40
N PHE A 62 -3.00 19.98 6.50
CA PHE A 62 -4.02 18.93 6.56
C PHE A 62 -5.41 19.51 6.80
N ARG A 63 -6.45 18.79 6.42
CA ARG A 63 -7.85 19.19 6.65
C ARG A 63 -8.23 19.13 8.12
N TYR A 64 -7.54 18.29 8.90
CA TYR A 64 -7.69 18.17 10.35
C TYR A 64 -6.35 17.72 10.95
N HIS A 65 -6.18 18.02 12.22
CA HIS A 65 -5.03 17.57 12.99
C HIS A 65 -5.25 16.10 13.40
N LEU A 66 -4.33 15.21 13.02
CA LEU A 66 -4.35 13.83 13.50
C LEU A 66 -3.73 13.81 14.90
N GLY A 67 -4.57 13.66 15.92
CA GLY A 67 -4.14 13.37 17.28
C GLY A 67 -3.96 11.88 17.53
N ASP A 68 -3.85 11.51 18.78
CA ASP A 68 -3.80 10.10 19.19
C ASP A 68 -5.14 9.41 18.88
N LEU A 69 -5.08 8.36 18.07
CA LEU A 69 -6.25 7.57 17.70
C LEU A 69 -6.57 6.55 18.78
N GLN A 70 -7.83 6.53 19.26
CA GLN A 70 -8.28 5.46 20.12
C GLN A 70 -8.21 4.14 19.34
N THR A 71 -7.39 3.21 19.83
CA THR A 71 -7.12 1.94 19.18
C THR A 71 -7.47 0.79 20.10
N ARG A 72 -8.09 -0.25 19.57
CA ARG A 72 -8.32 -1.52 20.25
C ARG A 72 -8.20 -2.69 19.30
N ILE A 73 -7.81 -3.85 19.83
CA ILE A 73 -7.88 -5.10 19.08
C ILE A 73 -9.27 -5.71 19.33
N LEU A 74 -9.97 -6.07 18.25
CA LEU A 74 -11.25 -6.77 18.39
C LEU A 74 -11.01 -8.17 18.94
N PRO A 75 -11.78 -8.61 19.96
CA PRO A 75 -11.72 -9.99 20.42
C PRO A 75 -12.08 -10.96 19.29
N GLY A 76 -11.24 -12.00 19.11
CA GLY A 76 -11.45 -13.03 18.09
C GLY A 76 -10.14 -13.56 17.53
N LEU A 77 -10.21 -14.33 16.43
CA LEU A 77 -9.07 -15.01 15.82
C LEU A 77 -8.38 -14.17 14.74
N CYS A 78 -9.07 -13.16 14.21
CA CYS A 78 -8.53 -12.32 13.11
C CYS A 78 -7.62 -11.21 13.61
N GLY A 79 -7.71 -10.81 14.90
CA GLY A 79 -6.86 -9.78 15.47
C GLY A 79 -7.04 -8.41 14.81
N TYR A 80 -8.27 -8.06 14.41
CA TYR A 80 -8.55 -6.78 13.77
C TYR A 80 -8.17 -5.59 14.65
N VAL A 81 -7.45 -4.64 14.05
CA VAL A 81 -7.06 -3.37 14.68
C VAL A 81 -8.11 -2.32 14.39
N ALA A 82 -8.96 -2.03 15.36
CA ALA A 82 -9.99 -1.00 15.26
C ALA A 82 -9.45 0.34 15.74
N GLN A 83 -9.61 1.40 14.95
CA GLN A 83 -9.23 2.77 15.28
C GLN A 83 -10.39 3.73 15.08
N LEU A 84 -10.58 4.67 16.00
CA LEU A 84 -11.59 5.71 15.90
C LEU A 84 -11.00 6.98 15.28
N ASN A 85 -11.42 7.30 14.05
CA ASN A 85 -11.03 8.51 13.34
C ASN A 85 -12.28 9.27 12.84
N VAL A 86 -12.94 9.97 13.76
CA VAL A 86 -14.19 10.69 13.47
C VAL A 86 -13.98 11.80 12.45
N GLN A 87 -12.90 12.56 12.57
CA GLN A 87 -12.62 13.70 11.68
C GLN A 87 -12.46 13.26 10.23
N ARG A 88 -11.84 12.10 9.98
CA ARG A 88 -11.76 11.53 8.63
C ARG A 88 -13.15 11.23 8.05
N GLY A 89 -14.10 10.85 8.87
CA GLY A 89 -15.49 10.63 8.44
C GLY A 89 -16.16 11.91 7.91
N ILE A 90 -15.87 13.03 8.52
CA ILE A 90 -16.52 14.33 8.28
C ILE A 90 -15.77 15.17 7.23
N GLU A 91 -14.44 15.25 7.35
CA GLU A 91 -13.62 16.27 6.66
C GLU A 91 -12.91 15.75 5.41
N ARG A 92 -13.03 14.46 5.10
CA ARG A 92 -12.39 13.93 3.90
C ARG A 92 -12.99 14.53 2.63
N ARG A 93 -12.17 14.63 1.58
CA ARG A 93 -12.65 15.00 0.24
C ARG A 93 -13.77 14.05 -0.21
N LYS A 94 -14.82 14.60 -0.81
CA LYS A 94 -15.85 13.79 -1.47
C LYS A 94 -15.21 12.98 -2.60
N PRO A 95 -15.48 11.67 -2.69
CA PRO A 95 -15.00 10.85 -3.80
C PRO A 95 -15.50 11.39 -5.14
N GLN A 96 -14.73 11.15 -6.19
CA GLN A 96 -15.19 11.37 -7.56
C GLN A 96 -16.28 10.34 -7.91
N GLU A 97 -17.09 10.69 -8.88
CA GLU A 97 -18.00 9.75 -9.48
C GLU A 97 -17.20 8.77 -10.35
N ILE A 98 -17.27 7.50 -9.99
CA ILE A 98 -16.60 6.39 -10.67
C ILE A 98 -17.66 5.48 -11.23
N LEU A 99 -17.63 5.24 -12.54
CA LEU A 99 -18.62 4.46 -13.28
C LEU A 99 -18.05 3.17 -13.87
N SER A 100 -16.73 3.09 -14.01
CA SER A 100 -16.02 1.94 -14.59
C SER A 100 -14.64 1.79 -13.99
N ILE A 101 -14.13 0.55 -13.96
CA ILE A 101 -12.73 0.25 -13.59
C ILE A 101 -11.77 0.82 -14.63
N GLN A 102 -12.17 0.85 -15.89
CA GLN A 102 -11.39 1.34 -17.02
C GLN A 102 -11.67 2.82 -17.35
N GLN A 103 -12.25 3.57 -16.39
CA GLN A 103 -12.54 4.99 -16.61
C GLN A 103 -11.26 5.77 -16.91
N GLU A 104 -11.28 6.52 -18.00
CA GLU A 104 -10.16 7.36 -18.39
C GLU A 104 -9.90 8.50 -17.40
N PHE A 105 -8.65 8.96 -17.36
CA PHE A 105 -8.29 10.15 -16.58
C PHE A 105 -9.03 11.39 -17.10
N SER A 106 -9.49 12.23 -16.18
CA SER A 106 -10.14 13.50 -16.51
C SER A 106 -9.41 14.69 -15.86
N ALA A 107 -8.84 15.55 -16.71
CA ALA A 107 -8.22 16.78 -16.24
C ALA A 107 -9.22 17.77 -15.61
N LYS A 108 -10.54 17.62 -15.88
CA LYS A 108 -11.58 18.47 -15.29
C LYS A 108 -11.80 18.17 -13.82
N GLN A 109 -11.70 16.89 -13.43
CA GLN A 109 -11.87 16.46 -12.05
C GLN A 109 -10.61 16.80 -11.22
N PHE A 110 -10.72 16.61 -9.89
CA PHE A 110 -9.52 16.72 -9.02
C PHE A 110 -8.48 15.66 -9.44
N ASN A 111 -7.23 16.08 -9.49
CA ASN A 111 -6.08 15.21 -9.74
C ASN A 111 -4.84 15.81 -9.06
N PHE A 112 -3.76 15.06 -8.99
CA PHE A 112 -2.57 15.45 -8.24
C PHE A 112 -1.72 16.55 -8.92
N ASN A 113 -2.09 17.02 -10.13
CA ASN A 113 -1.52 18.24 -10.70
C ASN A 113 -2.18 19.51 -10.15
N LYS A 114 -3.24 19.40 -9.32
CA LYS A 114 -4.00 20.50 -8.73
C LYS A 114 -3.79 20.65 -7.22
N ILE A 115 -2.81 19.96 -6.66
CA ILE A 115 -2.48 20.03 -5.23
C ILE A 115 -1.70 21.31 -4.92
N ASN A 116 -1.65 21.68 -3.64
CA ASN A 116 -0.70 22.65 -3.17
C ASN A 116 0.72 22.03 -3.24
N PRO A 117 1.71 22.66 -3.92
CA PRO A 117 3.07 22.14 -3.98
C PRO A 117 3.71 21.88 -2.59
N GLU A 118 3.28 22.61 -1.55
CA GLU A 118 3.75 22.39 -0.18
C GLU A 118 3.31 21.04 0.41
N GLU A 119 2.30 20.36 -0.17
CA GLU A 119 1.91 19.00 0.22
C GLU A 119 2.96 17.95 -0.17
N ILE A 120 3.86 18.26 -1.12
CA ILE A 120 4.90 17.35 -1.59
C ILE A 120 6.01 17.26 -0.55
N ILE A 121 6.31 16.04 -0.10
CA ILE A 121 7.42 15.75 0.82
C ILE A 121 8.72 15.63 0.04
N CYS A 122 8.77 14.79 -0.98
CA CYS A 122 9.94 14.56 -1.81
C CYS A 122 9.60 13.94 -3.16
N GLU A 123 10.56 13.94 -4.07
CA GLU A 123 10.57 13.11 -5.27
C GLU A 123 11.54 11.95 -5.07
N MET A 124 11.04 10.71 -5.12
CA MET A 124 11.86 9.52 -5.07
C MET A 124 12.39 9.21 -6.46
N VAL A 125 13.68 9.03 -6.55
CA VAL A 125 14.41 8.72 -7.79
C VAL A 125 15.33 7.55 -7.52
N LYS A 126 15.14 6.45 -8.27
CA LYS A 126 16.05 5.32 -8.19
C LYS A 126 17.33 5.62 -8.95
N ASP A 127 18.47 5.51 -8.28
CA ASP A 127 19.76 5.56 -8.94
C ASP A 127 19.95 4.26 -9.72
N THR A 128 19.87 4.37 -11.03
CA THR A 128 20.18 3.26 -11.95
C THR A 128 21.56 3.55 -12.52
N GLU A 129 22.60 2.92 -11.98
CA GLU A 129 23.89 2.91 -12.64
C GLU A 129 23.73 2.30 -14.02
N GLY A 130 23.79 3.12 -15.07
CA GLY A 130 23.88 2.63 -16.44
C GLY A 130 23.10 3.45 -17.44
N VAL A 131 23.85 3.90 -18.41
CA VAL A 131 23.35 4.27 -19.75
C VAL A 131 22.82 2.99 -20.39
N ASN A 132 21.62 3.00 -20.99
CA ASN A 132 21.15 1.85 -21.75
C ASN A 132 22.15 1.50 -22.87
N GLU A 133 22.09 0.28 -23.43
CA GLU A 133 22.98 -0.22 -24.51
C GLU A 133 22.98 0.69 -25.76
N LYS A 134 22.11 1.72 -25.81
CA LYS A 134 21.99 2.74 -26.87
C LYS A 134 22.50 4.13 -26.46
N GLY A 135 23.13 4.30 -25.29
CA GLY A 135 23.68 5.59 -24.87
C GLY A 135 22.63 6.68 -24.55
N GLN A 136 21.36 6.31 -24.43
CA GLN A 136 20.30 7.24 -24.06
C GLN A 136 20.11 7.23 -22.53
N LEU A 137 20.09 8.41 -21.91
CA LEU A 137 19.63 8.56 -20.53
C LEU A 137 18.22 7.97 -20.43
N HIS A 138 18.05 6.93 -19.62
CA HIS A 138 16.72 6.46 -19.28
C HIS A 138 15.91 7.67 -18.76
N GLN A 139 14.74 7.91 -19.33
CA GLN A 139 13.81 8.88 -18.79
C GLN A 139 13.53 8.41 -17.35
N GLN A 140 14.14 9.10 -16.40
CA GLN A 140 14.17 8.71 -15.00
C GLN A 140 12.71 8.74 -14.48
N CYS A 141 12.13 7.55 -14.28
CA CYS A 141 10.79 7.47 -13.69
C CYS A 141 10.87 7.98 -12.25
N ARG A 142 10.11 9.03 -11.94
CA ARG A 142 10.05 9.62 -10.61
C ARG A 142 8.74 9.26 -9.91
N MET A 143 8.81 9.10 -8.62
CA MET A 143 7.66 8.92 -7.74
C MET A 143 7.55 10.14 -6.84
N VAL A 144 6.48 10.90 -6.97
CA VAL A 144 6.21 12.05 -6.08
C VAL A 144 5.52 11.53 -4.82
N VAL A 145 6.09 11.85 -3.67
CA VAL A 145 5.52 11.53 -2.36
C VAL A 145 4.94 12.80 -1.75
N LEU A 146 3.66 12.77 -1.45
CA LEU A 146 2.93 13.89 -0.88
C LEU A 146 2.07 13.46 0.30
N VAL A 147 1.71 14.38 1.20
CA VAL A 147 0.83 14.06 2.32
C VAL A 147 -0.59 13.75 1.86
N ASN A 148 -1.22 12.76 2.45
CA ASN A 148 -2.67 12.66 2.34
C ASN A 148 -3.29 13.65 3.33
N VAL A 149 -3.86 14.75 2.83
CA VAL A 149 -4.43 15.83 3.65
C VAL A 149 -5.62 15.40 4.53
N SER A 150 -6.14 14.18 4.35
CA SER A 150 -7.14 13.54 5.21
C SER A 150 -6.55 12.22 5.74
N PRO A 151 -5.60 12.27 6.70
CA PRO A 151 -4.79 11.12 7.06
C PRO A 151 -5.62 10.03 7.73
N LEU A 152 -5.26 8.78 7.43
CA LEU A 152 -5.82 7.59 8.07
C LEU A 152 -5.10 7.29 9.38
N GLU A 153 -3.79 7.42 9.35
CA GLU A 153 -2.84 7.08 10.40
C GLU A 153 -1.61 7.98 10.27
N PHE A 154 -0.68 7.91 11.22
CA PHE A 154 0.59 8.61 11.18
C PHE A 154 1.37 8.32 9.89
N GLY A 155 1.96 9.34 9.32
CA GLY A 155 2.76 9.22 8.10
C GLY A 155 1.95 8.91 6.84
N HIS A 156 0.61 9.05 6.86
CA HIS A 156 -0.21 8.75 5.69
C HIS A 156 0.11 9.67 4.52
N CYS A 157 0.83 9.10 3.55
CA CYS A 157 1.27 9.73 2.32
C CYS A 157 0.61 9.08 1.09
N LEU A 158 0.69 9.78 -0.03
CA LEU A 158 0.37 9.26 -1.35
C LEU A 158 1.64 9.21 -2.19
N PHE A 159 1.81 8.13 -2.92
CA PHE A 159 2.89 7.88 -3.84
C PHE A 159 2.33 7.96 -5.26
N VAL A 160 2.67 9.00 -5.98
CA VAL A 160 2.11 9.32 -7.30
C VAL A 160 3.18 9.22 -8.37
N PRO A 161 3.09 8.22 -9.28
CA PRO A 161 4.04 8.12 -10.38
C PRO A 161 3.89 9.29 -11.35
N ASP A 162 4.92 10.12 -11.46
CA ASP A 162 4.97 11.31 -12.32
C ASP A 162 3.59 11.93 -12.64
N PRO A 163 3.05 12.78 -11.77
CA PRO A 163 1.68 13.30 -11.91
C PRO A 163 1.38 13.92 -13.27
N SER A 164 2.42 14.47 -13.94
CA SER A 164 2.28 15.10 -15.27
C SER A 164 1.85 14.12 -16.37
N ARG A 165 2.07 12.82 -16.17
CA ARG A 165 1.67 11.77 -17.14
C ARG A 165 0.18 11.43 -17.08
N CYS A 166 -0.54 11.94 -16.07
CA CYS A 166 -1.99 11.81 -15.98
C CYS A 166 -2.51 10.37 -16.11
N PHE A 167 -1.80 9.39 -15.54
CA PHE A 167 -2.24 8.00 -15.58
C PHE A 167 -3.58 7.82 -14.85
N PRO A 168 -4.56 7.08 -15.42
CA PRO A 168 -5.75 6.67 -14.69
C PRO A 168 -5.37 5.77 -13.51
N GLN A 169 -6.30 5.53 -12.58
CA GLN A 169 -6.08 4.70 -11.39
C GLN A 169 -6.00 3.19 -11.76
N VAL A 170 -5.07 2.86 -12.62
CA VAL A 170 -4.69 1.51 -13.05
C VAL A 170 -3.21 1.32 -12.74
N LEU A 171 -2.86 0.19 -12.11
CA LEU A 171 -1.48 -0.09 -11.72
C LEU A 171 -0.56 -0.20 -12.95
N THR A 172 0.63 0.36 -12.80
CA THR A 172 1.71 0.16 -13.76
C THR A 172 2.83 -0.65 -13.10
N ARG A 173 3.64 -1.34 -13.89
CA ARG A 173 4.81 -2.07 -13.37
C ARG A 173 5.71 -1.17 -12.52
N PHE A 174 5.93 0.08 -12.93
CA PHE A 174 6.72 1.04 -12.17
C PHE A 174 6.09 1.35 -10.81
N ALA A 175 4.78 1.59 -10.75
CA ALA A 175 4.10 1.88 -9.48
C ALA A 175 4.17 0.70 -8.51
N ILE A 176 3.98 -0.54 -9.00
CA ILE A 176 4.09 -1.76 -8.21
C ILE A 176 5.51 -1.91 -7.68
N GLN A 177 6.51 -1.80 -8.54
CA GLN A 177 7.91 -1.92 -8.17
C GLN A 177 8.31 -0.87 -7.12
N ALA A 178 8.00 0.40 -7.35
CA ALA A 178 8.29 1.48 -6.41
C ALA A 178 7.56 1.31 -5.06
N GLY A 179 6.33 0.77 -5.07
CA GLY A 179 5.61 0.40 -3.85
C GLY A 179 6.33 -0.68 -3.04
N ILE A 180 6.80 -1.75 -3.69
CA ILE A 180 7.59 -2.81 -3.04
C ILE A 180 8.91 -2.25 -2.51
N GLU A 181 9.62 -1.48 -3.31
CA GLU A 181 10.90 -0.85 -2.94
C GLU A 181 10.73 0.10 -1.76
N SER A 182 9.63 0.86 -1.69
CA SER A 182 9.31 1.73 -0.54
C SER A 182 9.20 0.94 0.77
N VAL A 183 8.59 -0.26 0.74
CA VAL A 183 8.53 -1.15 1.91
C VAL A 183 9.91 -1.70 2.25
N LEU A 184 10.77 -1.97 1.26
CA LEU A 184 12.15 -2.44 1.48
C LEU A 184 13.06 -1.34 2.01
N LEU A 185 12.80 -0.07 1.71
CA LEU A 185 13.56 1.10 2.19
C LEU A 185 13.27 1.42 3.66
N SER A 186 12.13 0.99 4.21
CA SER A 186 11.77 1.22 5.61
C SER A 186 12.36 0.17 6.54
N ALA A 187 12.92 0.62 7.66
CA ALA A 187 13.29 -0.24 8.80
C ALA A 187 12.12 -0.42 9.79
N ASP A 188 11.03 0.32 9.62
CA ASP A 188 9.85 0.22 10.46
C ASP A 188 8.95 -0.93 9.97
N ALA A 189 8.81 -1.95 10.80
CA ALA A 189 7.92 -3.09 10.51
C ALA A 189 6.43 -2.67 10.38
N GLY A 190 6.08 -1.50 10.82
CA GLY A 190 4.75 -0.89 10.72
C GLY A 190 4.50 -0.13 9.43
N PHE A 191 5.49 0.08 8.57
CA PHE A 191 5.28 0.77 7.30
C PHE A 191 4.49 -0.09 6.31
N ARG A 192 3.42 0.47 5.77
CA ARG A 192 2.48 -0.18 4.85
C ARG A 192 2.33 0.62 3.58
N VAL A 193 2.20 -0.08 2.46
CA VAL A 193 1.83 0.52 1.16
C VAL A 193 0.62 -0.21 0.62
N GLY A 194 -0.24 0.47 -0.13
CA GLY A 194 -1.39 -0.20 -0.74
C GLY A 194 -2.06 0.59 -1.85
N PHE A 195 -2.97 -0.08 -2.54
CA PHE A 195 -3.67 0.44 -3.71
C PHE A 195 -5.15 0.05 -3.69
N ASN A 196 -5.98 0.99 -4.10
CA ASN A 196 -7.40 0.74 -4.39
C ASN A 196 -7.64 1.00 -5.87
N SER A 197 -8.16 0.01 -6.61
CA SER A 197 -8.62 0.25 -7.98
C SER A 197 -9.91 1.08 -8.00
N LEU A 198 -10.27 1.62 -9.14
CA LEU A 198 -11.62 2.08 -9.39
C LEU A 198 -12.59 0.92 -9.15
N GLY A 199 -13.77 1.19 -8.59
CA GLY A 199 -14.69 0.14 -8.14
C GLY A 199 -14.29 -0.59 -6.84
N ALA A 200 -13.08 -0.32 -6.30
CA ALA A 200 -12.61 -0.84 -5.02
C ALA A 200 -12.29 0.29 -4.02
N PHE A 201 -13.12 1.31 -4.00
CA PHE A 201 -13.04 2.49 -3.13
C PHE A 201 -11.89 3.48 -3.40
N ALA A 202 -11.23 3.44 -4.55
CA ALA A 202 -10.45 4.59 -5.00
C ALA A 202 -11.34 5.83 -5.05
N SER A 203 -10.86 6.95 -4.52
CA SER A 203 -11.62 8.21 -4.47
C SER A 203 -11.17 9.23 -5.52
N VAL A 204 -10.07 8.98 -6.20
CA VAL A 204 -9.47 9.83 -7.24
C VAL A 204 -9.01 8.94 -8.39
N ASN A 205 -9.42 9.29 -9.61
CA ASN A 205 -8.95 8.62 -10.82
C ASN A 205 -7.66 9.28 -11.33
N HIS A 206 -6.59 9.08 -10.62
CA HIS A 206 -5.23 9.45 -10.98
C HIS A 206 -4.31 8.49 -10.21
N LEU A 207 -3.44 7.77 -10.90
CA LEU A 207 -2.66 6.68 -10.30
C LEU A 207 -1.90 7.13 -9.05
N HIS A 208 -2.19 6.48 -7.95
CA HIS A 208 -1.54 6.69 -6.68
C HIS A 208 -1.60 5.44 -5.81
N LEU A 209 -0.59 5.27 -4.97
CA LEU A 209 -0.55 4.32 -3.87
C LEU A 209 -0.69 5.10 -2.56
N HIS A 210 -1.12 4.41 -1.50
CA HIS A 210 -1.13 4.90 -0.13
C HIS A 210 0.06 4.33 0.63
N GLY A 211 0.70 5.12 1.49
CA GLY A 211 1.68 4.64 2.44
C GLY A 211 1.42 5.22 3.82
N TYR A 212 1.60 4.46 4.90
CA TYR A 212 1.41 4.91 6.28
C TYR A 212 2.12 3.98 7.28
N TYR A 213 2.27 4.43 8.52
CA TYR A 213 2.85 3.65 9.61
C TYR A 213 1.76 3.20 10.57
N LEU A 214 1.64 1.89 10.81
CA LEU A 214 0.72 1.31 11.78
C LEU A 214 1.52 0.44 12.77
N ASP A 215 1.59 0.87 14.02
CA ASP A 215 2.32 0.13 15.06
C ASP A 215 1.50 -1.04 15.64
N HIS A 216 0.92 -1.84 14.75
CA HIS A 216 0.20 -3.05 15.11
C HIS A 216 0.47 -4.15 14.07
N GLU A 217 0.59 -5.37 14.54
CA GLU A 217 0.70 -6.52 13.66
C GLU A 217 -0.64 -6.82 13.00
N LEU A 218 -0.59 -7.14 11.71
CA LEU A 218 -1.75 -7.57 10.96
C LEU A 218 -1.61 -9.04 10.57
N LYS A 219 -2.70 -9.80 10.64
CA LYS A 219 -2.70 -11.25 10.34
C LYS A 219 -2.10 -11.57 8.97
N VAL A 220 -2.31 -10.70 7.98
CA VAL A 220 -1.78 -10.87 6.61
C VAL A 220 -0.25 -10.96 6.54
N GLU A 221 0.48 -10.49 7.57
CA GLU A 221 1.94 -10.53 7.62
C GLU A 221 2.51 -11.94 7.83
N SER A 222 1.68 -12.86 8.36
CA SER A 222 2.08 -14.24 8.66
C SER A 222 1.04 -15.29 8.24
N MET A 223 -0.04 -14.88 7.55
CA MET A 223 -1.12 -15.75 7.12
C MET A 223 -0.60 -16.92 6.29
N ALA A 224 -1.11 -18.12 6.55
CA ALA A 224 -0.79 -19.35 5.81
C ALA A 224 -1.25 -19.26 4.34
N VAL A 225 -0.54 -19.94 3.45
CA VAL A 225 -0.79 -19.89 2.02
C VAL A 225 -0.71 -21.25 1.36
N LYS A 226 -1.47 -21.45 0.28
CA LYS A 226 -1.35 -22.55 -0.68
C LYS A 226 -0.45 -22.08 -1.84
N PRO A 227 0.61 -22.81 -2.22
CA PRO A 227 1.40 -22.46 -3.39
C PRO A 227 0.58 -22.64 -4.68
N LEU A 228 0.67 -21.66 -5.59
CA LEU A 228 0.10 -21.73 -6.95
C LEU A 228 1.23 -21.83 -7.98
N ILE A 229 2.09 -20.79 -8.06
CA ILE A 229 3.30 -20.78 -8.90
C ILE A 229 4.45 -20.18 -8.07
N PRO A 230 5.11 -20.98 -7.21
CA PRO A 230 6.17 -20.49 -6.33
C PRO A 230 7.34 -19.84 -7.06
N ALA A 231 7.64 -20.30 -8.29
CA ALA A 231 8.68 -19.70 -9.13
C ALA A 231 8.40 -18.24 -9.50
N GLU A 232 7.14 -17.84 -9.56
CA GLU A 232 6.69 -16.45 -9.76
C GLU A 232 6.34 -15.73 -8.44
N GLY A 233 6.59 -16.39 -7.30
CA GLY A 233 6.23 -15.86 -5.98
C GLY A 233 4.72 -15.79 -5.76
N PHE A 234 3.91 -16.62 -6.44
CA PHE A 234 2.46 -16.54 -6.46
C PHE A 234 1.79 -17.66 -5.65
N TYR A 235 0.90 -17.26 -4.73
CA TYR A 235 0.24 -18.10 -3.73
C TYR A 235 -1.22 -17.68 -3.55
N CYS A 236 -2.03 -18.55 -2.92
CA CYS A 236 -3.39 -18.26 -2.47
C CYS A 236 -3.44 -18.23 -0.93
N LEU A 237 -4.11 -17.25 -0.34
CA LEU A 237 -4.35 -17.20 1.10
C LEU A 237 -5.29 -18.32 1.53
N LEU A 238 -5.00 -18.96 2.68
CA LEU A 238 -5.83 -20.02 3.24
C LEU A 238 -6.88 -19.48 4.23
N ASP A 239 -6.63 -18.32 4.82
CA ASP A 239 -7.52 -17.70 5.80
C ASP A 239 -8.32 -16.54 5.20
N PHE A 240 -9.36 -16.14 5.91
CA PHE A 240 -10.21 -14.99 5.58
C PHE A 240 -9.48 -13.64 5.87
N PRO A 241 -9.64 -12.64 4.98
CA PRO A 241 -10.35 -12.69 3.70
C PRO A 241 -9.53 -13.39 2.61
N GLY A 242 -10.17 -14.26 1.83
CA GLY A 242 -9.55 -14.98 0.71
C GLY A 242 -8.99 -14.02 -0.34
N GLY A 243 -7.80 -14.33 -0.84
CA GLY A 243 -7.09 -13.49 -1.82
C GLY A 243 -5.83 -14.19 -2.31
N PHE A 244 -5.08 -13.51 -3.15
CA PHE A 244 -3.79 -13.97 -3.65
C PHE A 244 -2.65 -13.28 -2.93
N LEU A 245 -1.53 -13.97 -2.79
CA LEU A 245 -0.31 -13.43 -2.23
C LEU A 245 0.81 -13.53 -3.25
N PHE A 246 1.54 -12.43 -3.41
CA PHE A 246 2.89 -12.45 -3.97
C PHE A 246 3.90 -12.22 -2.86
N TYR A 247 5.06 -12.86 -2.99
CA TYR A 247 6.16 -12.69 -2.05
C TYR A 247 7.47 -12.42 -2.80
N THR A 248 8.24 -11.47 -2.31
CA THR A 248 9.56 -11.16 -2.84
C THR A 248 10.53 -10.74 -1.76
N GLU A 249 11.78 -11.05 -1.95
CA GLU A 249 12.91 -10.40 -1.29
C GLU A 249 13.57 -9.42 -2.27
N SER A 250 14.60 -8.69 -1.82
CA SER A 250 15.23 -7.60 -2.57
C SER A 250 15.70 -7.95 -3.97
N GLU A 251 16.14 -9.22 -4.17
CA GLU A 251 16.72 -9.69 -5.42
C GLU A 251 15.68 -9.87 -6.54
N TRP A 252 14.41 -10.17 -6.18
CA TRP A 252 13.37 -10.60 -7.14
C TRP A 252 12.28 -9.56 -7.37
N VAL A 253 12.44 -8.32 -6.88
CA VAL A 253 11.43 -7.25 -6.93
C VAL A 253 10.92 -7.02 -8.35
N GLU A 254 11.80 -6.90 -9.33
CA GLU A 254 11.43 -6.62 -10.73
C GLU A 254 10.65 -7.78 -11.37
N LYS A 255 11.02 -9.03 -11.04
CA LYS A 255 10.32 -10.21 -11.52
C LYS A 255 8.90 -10.26 -10.96
N VAL A 256 8.77 -10.13 -9.64
CA VAL A 256 7.46 -10.20 -8.97
C VAL A 256 6.59 -9.00 -9.35
N ALA A 257 7.15 -7.80 -9.48
CA ALA A 257 6.40 -6.64 -9.96
C ALA A 257 5.83 -6.86 -11.38
N ARG A 258 6.55 -7.58 -12.25
CA ARG A 258 6.06 -7.97 -13.58
C ARG A 258 4.89 -8.96 -13.49
N ALA A 259 5.01 -9.98 -12.64
CA ALA A 259 3.94 -10.96 -12.44
C ALA A 259 2.66 -10.29 -11.86
N ILE A 260 2.81 -9.42 -10.87
CA ILE A 260 1.69 -8.66 -10.31
C ILE A 260 1.05 -7.77 -11.40
N CYS A 261 1.85 -7.05 -12.21
CA CYS A 261 1.31 -6.20 -13.27
C CYS A 261 0.46 -7.01 -14.26
N LYS A 262 0.93 -8.17 -14.70
CA LYS A 262 0.16 -9.06 -15.58
C LYS A 262 -1.17 -9.49 -14.96
N VAL A 263 -1.16 -9.86 -13.68
CA VAL A 263 -2.39 -10.24 -12.97
C VAL A 263 -3.33 -9.05 -12.85
N THR A 264 -2.84 -7.86 -12.50
CA THR A 264 -3.70 -6.68 -12.37
C THR A 264 -4.23 -6.18 -13.72
N ASP A 265 -3.43 -6.29 -14.80
CA ASP A 265 -3.87 -5.98 -16.17
C ASP A 265 -5.02 -6.93 -16.58
N PHE A 266 -4.86 -8.25 -16.34
CA PHE A 266 -5.91 -9.23 -16.56
C PHE A 266 -7.20 -8.92 -15.78
N LEU A 267 -7.09 -8.52 -14.50
CA LEU A 267 -8.25 -8.12 -13.70
C LEU A 267 -8.97 -6.92 -14.29
N VAL A 268 -8.21 -5.91 -14.78
CA VAL A 268 -8.77 -4.72 -15.43
C VAL A 268 -9.48 -5.10 -16.73
N GLU A 269 -8.89 -5.96 -17.56
CA GLU A 269 -9.47 -6.48 -18.80
C GLU A 269 -10.78 -7.23 -18.53
N CYS A 270 -10.80 -8.05 -17.46
CA CYS A 270 -12.00 -8.77 -17.01
C CYS A 270 -13.00 -7.89 -16.24
N ASN A 271 -12.74 -6.59 -16.09
CA ASN A 271 -13.56 -5.65 -15.33
C ASN A 271 -13.75 -6.05 -13.84
N ILE A 272 -12.71 -6.61 -13.23
CA ILE A 272 -12.68 -7.04 -11.83
C ILE A 272 -11.95 -6.00 -10.97
N ALA A 273 -12.67 -5.38 -10.03
CA ALA A 273 -12.09 -4.46 -9.07
C ALA A 273 -11.15 -5.20 -8.10
N HIS A 274 -10.13 -4.52 -7.61
CA HIS A 274 -9.14 -5.13 -6.72
C HIS A 274 -8.47 -4.13 -5.79
N ASN A 275 -7.96 -4.64 -4.68
CA ASN A 275 -7.12 -3.92 -3.74
C ASN A 275 -5.79 -4.64 -3.57
N LEU A 276 -4.70 -3.87 -3.40
CA LEU A 276 -3.39 -4.40 -3.01
C LEU A 276 -2.99 -3.87 -1.65
N PHE A 277 -2.26 -4.71 -0.90
CA PHE A 277 -1.64 -4.34 0.36
C PHE A 277 -0.24 -4.94 0.45
N LEU A 278 0.76 -4.09 0.65
CA LEU A 278 2.17 -4.42 0.70
C LEU A 278 2.69 -4.21 2.12
N THR A 279 3.32 -5.22 2.70
CA THR A 279 3.84 -5.18 4.06
C THR A 279 5.05 -6.07 4.21
N ARG A 280 5.94 -5.73 5.15
CA ARG A 280 6.93 -6.68 5.63
C ARG A 280 6.23 -7.89 6.23
N GLY A 281 6.71 -9.08 5.92
CA GLY A 281 6.10 -10.30 6.45
C GLY A 281 6.96 -11.53 6.33
N CYS A 282 6.46 -12.62 6.90
CA CYS A 282 7.14 -13.90 6.89
C CYS A 282 7.16 -14.51 5.48
N PRO A 283 8.18 -15.29 5.12
CA PRO A 283 8.14 -16.11 3.91
C PRO A 283 6.85 -16.96 3.85
N PRO A 284 6.33 -17.24 2.64
CA PRO A 284 5.17 -18.10 2.47
C PRO A 284 5.45 -19.52 2.99
N CYS A 285 4.52 -20.06 3.78
CA CYS A 285 4.58 -21.44 4.27
C CYS A 285 3.18 -22.04 4.36
N ASP A 286 3.09 -23.34 4.22
CA ASP A 286 1.85 -24.12 4.15
C ASP A 286 1.40 -24.70 5.50
N HIS A 287 2.09 -24.50 6.56
CA HIS A 287 1.87 -24.74 7.99
C HIS A 287 3.15 -25.19 8.71
N MET A 288 3.35 -24.67 9.93
CA MET A 288 4.32 -25.18 10.91
C MET A 288 5.79 -24.89 10.65
N GLN A 289 6.16 -23.64 10.35
CA GLN A 289 7.55 -23.22 10.56
C GLN A 289 7.79 -22.85 12.05
N LYS A 290 9.01 -23.15 12.51
CA LYS A 290 9.44 -22.84 13.89
C LYS A 290 9.28 -21.36 14.19
N GLU A 291 8.97 -21.03 15.45
CA GLU A 291 8.77 -19.63 15.91
C GLU A 291 9.92 -18.69 15.53
N GLU A 292 11.16 -19.20 15.44
CA GLU A 292 12.35 -18.43 15.06
C GLU A 292 12.30 -17.90 13.61
N ASP A 293 11.71 -18.66 12.67
CA ASP A 293 11.55 -18.21 11.28
C ASP A 293 10.43 -17.19 11.11
N ARG A 294 9.43 -17.21 12.01
CA ARG A 294 8.35 -16.20 12.05
C ARG A 294 8.84 -14.81 12.44
N CYS A 295 9.97 -14.72 13.16
CA CYS A 295 10.52 -13.44 13.61
C CYS A 295 11.29 -12.66 12.53
N SER A 296 11.68 -13.30 11.42
CA SER A 296 12.50 -12.68 10.39
C SER A 296 11.64 -12.23 9.19
N ARG A 297 11.21 -10.96 9.22
CA ARG A 297 10.47 -10.33 8.11
C ARG A 297 11.43 -9.83 7.05
N LYS A 298 12.04 -10.75 6.29
CA LYS A 298 13.05 -10.43 5.27
C LYS A 298 12.43 -9.84 4.02
N GLY A 299 11.30 -10.38 3.59
CA GLY A 299 10.66 -10.01 2.34
C GLY A 299 9.42 -9.13 2.52
N VAL A 300 8.79 -8.87 1.39
CA VAL A 300 7.53 -8.14 1.26
C VAL A 300 6.45 -9.12 0.83
N ARG A 301 5.35 -9.12 1.57
CA ARG A 301 4.09 -9.75 1.19
C ARG A 301 3.23 -8.73 0.46
N ILE A 302 2.78 -9.08 -0.72
CA ILE A 302 1.87 -8.26 -1.53
C ILE A 302 0.57 -9.04 -1.67
N VAL A 303 -0.44 -8.64 -0.92
CA VAL A 303 -1.75 -9.30 -0.94
C VAL A 303 -2.63 -8.59 -1.95
N LEU A 304 -3.27 -9.37 -2.82
CA LEU A 304 -4.19 -8.92 -3.86
C LEU A 304 -5.57 -9.54 -3.57
N TRP A 305 -6.56 -8.68 -3.37
CA TRP A 305 -7.96 -9.10 -3.24
C TRP A 305 -8.76 -8.66 -4.48
N PRO A 306 -9.04 -9.59 -5.41
CA PRO A 306 -10.08 -9.37 -6.42
C PRO A 306 -11.43 -9.35 -5.73
N ARG A 307 -12.31 -8.45 -6.17
CA ARG A 307 -13.57 -8.23 -5.46
C ARG A 307 -14.71 -7.77 -6.36
N VAL A 308 -15.92 -7.81 -5.82
CA VAL A 308 -17.09 -7.22 -6.44
C VAL A 308 -16.89 -5.71 -6.58
N SER A 309 -17.15 -5.18 -7.77
CA SER A 309 -17.07 -3.75 -8.04
C SER A 309 -18.18 -2.99 -7.33
N CYS A 310 -17.82 -1.85 -6.73
CA CYS A 310 -18.74 -0.97 -6.04
C CYS A 310 -18.68 0.42 -6.70
N PHE A 311 -19.74 0.79 -7.40
CA PHE A 311 -19.91 2.09 -8.06
C PHE A 311 -21.10 2.82 -7.46
N GLY A 312 -21.13 4.17 -7.56
CA GLY A 312 -22.24 4.99 -7.10
C GLY A 312 -22.19 5.37 -5.63
N ALA A 313 -23.37 5.57 -5.03
CA ALA A 313 -23.49 5.96 -3.63
C ALA A 313 -22.97 4.87 -2.71
N LYS A 314 -22.11 5.28 -1.75
CA LYS A 314 -21.58 4.36 -0.75
C LYS A 314 -22.69 3.99 0.24
N GLU A 315 -22.82 2.70 0.52
CA GLU A 315 -23.69 2.24 1.61
C GLU A 315 -23.25 2.86 2.95
N GLU A 316 -24.23 3.13 3.82
CA GLU A 316 -23.96 3.48 5.21
C GLU A 316 -23.47 2.24 5.94
N SER A 317 -22.16 2.06 6.00
CA SER A 317 -21.50 1.00 6.77
C SER A 317 -20.55 1.62 7.80
N ALA A 318 -20.26 0.85 8.86
CA ALA A 318 -19.35 1.26 9.93
C ALA A 318 -18.00 1.75 9.39
N PHE A 319 -17.54 1.10 8.31
CA PHE A 319 -16.32 1.46 7.56
C PHE A 319 -16.48 1.11 6.07
N ASN A 320 -15.61 1.64 5.21
CA ASN A 320 -15.57 1.23 3.81
C ASN A 320 -14.56 0.08 3.67
N VAL A 321 -14.91 -0.99 2.98
CA VAL A 321 -14.01 -2.13 2.77
C VAL A 321 -13.04 -1.81 1.63
N ALA A 322 -11.94 -1.12 1.95
CA ALA A 322 -10.83 -0.81 1.06
C ALA A 322 -9.59 -1.61 1.45
N LEU A 323 -8.40 -1.19 1.01
CA LEU A 323 -7.14 -1.92 1.22
C LEU A 323 -6.82 -2.20 2.70
N CYS A 324 -7.02 -1.23 3.58
CA CYS A 324 -6.65 -1.37 4.99
C CYS A 324 -7.63 -2.27 5.74
N GLU A 325 -8.92 -2.18 5.46
CA GLU A 325 -9.94 -3.01 6.11
C GLU A 325 -9.80 -4.49 5.71
N LEU A 326 -9.49 -4.77 4.45
CA LEU A 326 -9.16 -6.12 3.99
C LEU A 326 -7.90 -6.67 4.68
N ALA A 327 -6.93 -5.82 4.95
CA ALA A 327 -5.71 -6.21 5.67
C ALA A 327 -5.91 -6.36 7.18
N GLY A 328 -7.05 -5.93 7.73
CA GLY A 328 -7.40 -6.04 9.15
C GLY A 328 -7.23 -4.76 9.96
N HIS A 329 -6.99 -3.60 9.33
CA HIS A 329 -6.97 -2.29 9.97
C HIS A 329 -8.27 -1.54 9.68
N LEU A 330 -9.08 -1.29 10.71
CA LEU A 330 -10.46 -0.82 10.61
C LEU A 330 -10.61 0.62 11.13
N PRO A 331 -10.60 1.65 10.26
CA PRO A 331 -10.82 3.03 10.64
C PRO A 331 -12.33 3.35 10.76
N PHE A 332 -12.84 3.37 11.97
CA PHE A 332 -14.22 3.72 12.28
C PHE A 332 -14.45 5.23 12.22
N LYS A 333 -15.61 5.62 11.70
CA LYS A 333 -16.00 7.03 11.51
C LYS A 333 -16.76 7.60 12.72
N ASN A 334 -17.31 6.75 13.58
CA ASN A 334 -18.08 7.16 14.73
C ASN A 334 -17.84 6.22 15.93
N LYS A 335 -18.08 6.76 17.12
CA LYS A 335 -17.82 6.08 18.39
C LYS A 335 -18.72 4.86 18.59
N LYS A 336 -19.99 4.94 18.18
CA LYS A 336 -20.97 3.85 18.37
C LYS A 336 -20.51 2.59 17.64
N ASP A 337 -20.18 2.71 16.36
CA ASP A 337 -19.72 1.57 15.56
C ASP A 337 -18.36 1.06 16.08
N TYR A 338 -17.45 1.97 16.48
CA TYR A 338 -16.17 1.60 17.06
C TYR A 338 -16.34 0.75 18.33
N GLU A 339 -17.28 1.07 19.22
CA GLU A 339 -17.51 0.37 20.49
C GLU A 339 -18.27 -0.95 20.32
N LEU A 340 -19.24 -1.00 19.40
CA LEU A 340 -20.20 -2.11 19.31
C LEU A 340 -19.83 -3.17 18.28
N THR A 341 -19.02 -2.85 17.26
CA THR A 341 -18.66 -3.79 16.18
C THR A 341 -17.85 -4.96 16.74
N THR A 342 -18.28 -6.17 16.42
CA THR A 342 -17.62 -7.44 16.73
C THR A 342 -16.83 -7.96 15.56
N GLU A 343 -15.95 -8.96 15.78
CA GLU A 343 -15.23 -9.66 14.71
C GLU A 343 -16.20 -10.26 13.68
N LYS A 344 -17.32 -10.84 14.13
CA LYS A 344 -18.35 -11.39 13.27
C LYS A 344 -18.95 -10.32 12.34
N ASP A 345 -19.29 -9.16 12.87
CA ASP A 345 -19.83 -8.06 12.06
C ASP A 345 -18.83 -7.63 10.98
N VAL A 346 -17.54 -7.57 11.32
CA VAL A 346 -16.47 -7.26 10.35
C VAL A 346 -16.41 -8.28 9.25
N ILE A 347 -16.42 -9.58 9.60
CA ILE A 347 -16.41 -10.67 8.61
C ILE A 347 -17.64 -10.58 7.70
N ASP A 348 -18.83 -10.40 8.27
CA ASP A 348 -20.09 -10.27 7.52
C ASP A 348 -20.10 -9.05 6.58
N ILE A 349 -19.48 -7.94 7.00
CA ILE A 349 -19.33 -6.74 6.16
C ILE A 349 -18.34 -7.02 5.02
N ILE A 350 -17.15 -7.55 5.30
CA ILE A 350 -16.11 -7.81 4.30
C ILE A 350 -16.60 -8.83 3.27
N GLN A 351 -17.29 -9.90 3.71
CA GLN A 351 -17.76 -10.97 2.84
C GLN A 351 -18.65 -10.47 1.68
N ARG A 352 -19.41 -9.39 1.89
CA ARG A 352 -20.28 -8.78 0.84
C ARG A 352 -19.49 -8.22 -0.34
N TYR A 353 -18.22 -7.93 -0.14
CA TYR A 353 -17.34 -7.32 -1.15
C TYR A 353 -16.38 -8.30 -1.79
N LEU A 354 -16.24 -9.52 -1.26
CA LEU A 354 -15.41 -10.57 -1.87
C LEU A 354 -16.12 -11.19 -3.06
N LEU A 355 -15.35 -11.76 -3.99
CA LEU A 355 -15.93 -12.57 -5.05
C LEU A 355 -16.58 -13.82 -4.45
N PRO A 356 -17.72 -14.28 -5.02
CA PRO A 356 -18.26 -15.60 -4.69
C PRO A 356 -17.23 -16.72 -4.94
N ASP A 357 -17.22 -17.76 -4.11
CA ASP A 357 -16.21 -18.83 -4.14
C ASP A 357 -16.02 -19.44 -5.53
N ALA A 358 -17.12 -19.71 -6.23
CA ALA A 358 -17.06 -20.28 -7.59
C ALA A 358 -16.35 -19.34 -8.59
N GLN A 359 -16.59 -18.03 -8.48
CA GLN A 359 -15.92 -17.04 -9.32
C GLN A 359 -14.45 -16.90 -8.93
N PHE A 360 -14.14 -16.92 -7.63
CA PHE A 360 -12.77 -16.89 -7.14
C PHE A 360 -11.96 -18.09 -7.64
N HIS A 361 -12.50 -19.30 -7.56
CA HIS A 361 -11.84 -20.51 -8.08
C HIS A 361 -11.63 -20.47 -9.59
N THR A 362 -12.62 -20.01 -10.35
CA THR A 362 -12.48 -19.83 -11.80
C THR A 362 -11.35 -18.83 -12.11
N LEU A 363 -11.31 -17.71 -11.39
CA LEU A 363 -10.27 -16.71 -11.53
C LEU A 363 -8.89 -17.27 -11.16
N GLU A 364 -8.78 -18.07 -10.09
CA GLU A 364 -7.52 -18.74 -9.70
C GLU A 364 -6.94 -19.53 -10.87
N GLN A 365 -7.77 -20.36 -11.54
CA GLN A 365 -7.32 -21.16 -12.69
C GLN A 365 -6.90 -20.29 -13.88
N GLN A 366 -7.67 -19.26 -14.18
CA GLN A 366 -7.36 -18.31 -15.25
C GLN A 366 -6.03 -17.61 -15.02
N LEU A 367 -5.78 -17.14 -13.78
CA LEU A 367 -4.53 -16.44 -13.41
C LEU A 367 -3.32 -17.38 -13.46
N ILE A 368 -3.48 -18.65 -13.06
CA ILE A 368 -2.41 -19.64 -13.19
C ILE A 368 -2.05 -19.82 -14.66
N SER A 369 -3.04 -20.06 -15.53
CA SER A 369 -2.79 -20.20 -16.97
C SER A 369 -2.14 -18.95 -17.55
N HIS A 370 -2.68 -17.76 -17.23
CA HIS A 370 -2.18 -16.48 -17.75
C HIS A 370 -0.72 -16.18 -17.32
N LEU A 371 -0.29 -16.66 -16.16
CA LEU A 371 1.09 -16.51 -15.69
C LEU A 371 2.02 -17.60 -16.24
N MET A 372 1.49 -18.79 -16.59
CA MET A 372 2.29 -19.88 -17.17
C MET A 372 2.55 -19.74 -18.67
N ASP A 373 1.73 -18.97 -19.39
CA ASP A 373 1.89 -18.66 -20.83
C ASP A 373 3.04 -17.66 -21.08
N LEU A 374 4.04 -17.70 -20.24
CA LEU A 374 5.31 -16.94 -20.25
C LEU A 374 6.42 -17.74 -20.96
#